data_ed60a1218006fc34dafd882ce032d4e3
#
_entry.id   ed60a1218006fc34dafd882ce032d4e3
#
_cell.length_a   1.000
_cell.length_b   1.000
_cell.length_c   1.000
_cell.angle_alpha   90.00
_cell.angle_beta   90.00
_cell.angle_gamma   90.00
#
_symmetry.space_group_name_H-M   'P 1'
#
loop_
_entity.id
_entity.type
_entity.pdbx_description
1 polymer ?
#
loop_
_entity_poly.entity_id
_entity_poly.type
_entity_poly.pdbx_seq_one_letter_code
_entity_poly.pdbx_strand_id
1 'polypeptide(L)'
;GVRIFENTPVLDVAPDGDGMLTTCASANIRSDKILMATNAFRGLLPQIRRQVIPVWDYQIATEPLTPEQLDSINWGKNRHALSNEAYMFHYYRMTKDNRITWGGGGAVCYYYGSRTDQGVADDRGRFERLSKEFFETFPQLQGVRFSHRWSGIIASSTRFRMVPGIAFAGRVS
;
A
#
# COMPACT_ATOMS: atom_id res chain seq x y z
N GLY A 1 -19.58 4.71 17.00
CA GLY A 1 -18.94 4.40 15.73
C GLY A 1 -18.14 5.58 15.21
N VAL A 2 -17.23 5.33 14.28
CA VAL A 2 -16.44 6.37 13.60
C VAL A 2 -17.26 6.97 12.47
N ARG A 3 -17.23 8.31 12.32
CA ARG A 3 -17.78 8.99 11.15
C ARG A 3 -16.68 9.15 10.11
N ILE A 4 -16.94 8.76 8.87
CA ILE A 4 -16.00 8.84 7.75
C ILE A 4 -16.53 9.90 6.77
N PHE A 5 -15.65 10.81 6.36
CA PHE A 5 -15.96 11.86 5.37
C PHE A 5 -15.03 11.66 4.17
N GLU A 6 -15.61 11.27 3.05
CA GLU A 6 -14.90 11.14 1.76
C GLU A 6 -14.86 12.49 1.05
N ASN A 7 -13.99 12.61 0.05
CA ASN A 7 -13.83 13.82 -0.77
C ASN A 7 -13.63 15.11 0.05
N THR A 8 -13.03 14.96 1.25
CA THR A 8 -12.83 16.06 2.19
C THR A 8 -11.33 16.23 2.48
N PRO A 9 -10.56 16.79 1.53
CA PRO A 9 -9.13 16.97 1.71
C PRO A 9 -8.86 17.95 2.85
N VAL A 10 -7.97 17.54 3.76
CA VAL A 10 -7.45 18.41 4.81
C VAL A 10 -6.35 19.29 4.23
N LEU A 11 -6.50 20.58 4.35
CA LEU A 11 -5.58 21.59 3.80
C LEU A 11 -4.58 22.09 4.83
N ASP A 12 -5.01 22.20 6.10
CA ASP A 12 -4.16 22.68 7.18
C ASP A 12 -4.62 22.14 8.54
N VAL A 13 -3.70 22.14 9.51
CA VAL A 13 -3.97 21.84 10.91
C VAL A 13 -3.23 22.86 11.79
N ALA A 14 -3.94 23.49 12.70
CA ALA A 14 -3.39 24.52 13.58
C ALA A 14 -3.96 24.42 15.00
N PRO A 15 -3.23 24.88 16.04
CA PRO A 15 -3.80 25.07 17.36
C PRO A 15 -4.97 26.05 17.35
N ASP A 16 -6.02 25.78 18.12
CA ASP A 16 -7.20 26.63 18.29
C ASP A 16 -7.63 26.60 19.76
N GLY A 17 -7.20 27.58 20.55
CA GLY A 17 -7.38 27.58 22.01
C GLY A 17 -6.72 26.35 22.64
N ASP A 18 -7.51 25.59 23.41
CA ASP A 18 -7.05 24.35 24.04
C ASP A 18 -7.11 23.11 23.11
N GLY A 19 -7.64 23.27 21.90
CA GLY A 19 -7.81 22.22 20.90
C GLY A 19 -7.02 22.46 19.63
N MET A 20 -7.54 21.86 18.57
CA MET A 20 -6.99 21.91 17.21
C MET A 20 -8.08 22.26 16.21
N LEU A 21 -7.73 23.06 15.22
CA LEU A 21 -8.53 23.33 14.04
C LEU A 21 -7.97 22.56 12.84
N THR A 22 -8.80 21.74 12.23
CA THR A 22 -8.54 21.11 10.93
C THR A 22 -9.29 21.88 9.86
N THR A 23 -8.57 22.48 8.93
CA THR A 23 -9.15 23.21 7.80
C THR A 23 -9.28 22.26 6.61
N CYS A 24 -10.50 22.08 6.14
CA CYS A 24 -10.83 21.33 4.91
C CYS A 24 -11.31 22.28 3.81
N ALA A 25 -11.42 21.79 2.58
CA ALA A 25 -11.84 22.59 1.44
C ALA A 25 -13.26 23.20 1.61
N SER A 26 -14.15 22.49 2.30
CA SER A 26 -15.57 22.88 2.44
C SER A 26 -16.04 23.11 3.87
N ALA A 27 -15.21 22.81 4.88
CA ALA A 27 -15.60 22.89 6.27
C ALA A 27 -14.37 22.97 7.19
N ASN A 28 -14.59 23.38 8.43
CA ASN A 28 -13.59 23.33 9.50
C ASN A 28 -14.06 22.34 10.59
N ILE A 29 -13.11 21.61 11.15
CA ILE A 29 -13.37 20.66 12.23
C ILE A 29 -12.54 21.05 13.44
N ARG A 30 -13.20 21.25 14.57
CA ARG A 30 -12.54 21.43 15.86
C ARG A 30 -12.50 20.11 16.62
N SER A 31 -11.35 19.83 17.23
CA SER A 31 -11.12 18.62 18.02
C SER A 31 -10.09 18.86 19.11
N ASP A 32 -10.08 18.05 20.15
CA ASP A 32 -9.07 18.14 21.21
C ASP A 32 -7.72 17.65 20.68
N LYS A 33 -7.72 16.60 19.82
CA LYS A 33 -6.53 15.96 19.28
C LYS A 33 -6.75 15.54 17.84
N ILE A 34 -5.64 15.44 17.10
CA ILE A 34 -5.61 14.94 15.72
C ILE A 34 -4.63 13.76 15.66
N LEU A 35 -5.07 12.65 15.05
CA LEU A 35 -4.22 11.55 14.64
C LEU A 35 -3.93 11.66 13.15
N MET A 36 -2.67 11.85 12.78
CA MET A 36 -2.26 11.88 11.37
C MET A 36 -1.82 10.50 10.88
N ALA A 37 -2.63 9.88 10.05
CA ALA A 37 -2.39 8.56 9.46
C ALA A 37 -2.35 8.67 7.92
N THR A 38 -1.55 9.60 7.39
CA THR A 38 -1.54 9.99 5.98
C THR A 38 -0.61 9.15 5.10
N ASN A 39 -0.08 8.04 5.63
CA ASN A 39 0.85 7.16 4.93
C ASN A 39 2.05 7.95 4.34
N ALA A 40 2.52 7.59 3.16
CA ALA A 40 3.60 8.26 2.44
C ALA A 40 3.13 9.45 1.57
N PHE A 41 1.85 9.75 1.57
CA PHE A 41 1.33 10.94 0.89
C PHE A 41 1.83 12.20 1.60
N ARG A 42 1.90 13.30 0.84
CA ARG A 42 2.43 14.56 1.35
C ARG A 42 1.68 15.02 2.59
N GLY A 43 2.25 14.72 3.75
CA GLY A 43 1.69 15.12 5.03
C GLY A 43 1.81 16.63 5.26
N LEU A 44 0.91 17.18 6.09
CA LEU A 44 0.87 18.60 6.46
C LEU A 44 2.05 19.03 7.33
N LEU A 45 2.67 18.09 8.07
CA LEU A 45 3.79 18.36 8.95
C LEU A 45 5.14 18.08 8.28
N PRO A 46 6.00 19.09 8.10
CA PRO A 46 7.32 18.92 7.49
C PRO A 46 8.22 17.90 8.21
N GLN A 47 8.06 17.75 9.52
CA GLN A 47 8.82 16.78 10.33
C GLN A 47 8.56 15.34 9.91
N ILE A 48 7.31 14.98 9.61
CA ILE A 48 6.92 13.65 9.14
C ILE A 48 7.52 13.39 7.75
N ARG A 49 7.46 14.38 6.87
CA ARG A 49 7.98 14.27 5.49
C ARG A 49 9.46 13.92 5.43
N ARG A 50 10.26 14.35 6.40
CA ARG A 50 11.72 14.07 6.45
C ARG A 50 12.02 12.66 6.93
N GLN A 51 11.05 11.95 7.49
CA GLN A 51 11.24 10.63 8.09
C GLN A 51 10.61 9.51 7.26
N VAL A 52 9.93 9.84 6.16
CA VAL A 52 9.20 8.88 5.33
C VAL A 52 9.80 8.82 3.94
N ILE A 53 10.11 7.60 3.51
CA ILE A 53 10.48 7.28 2.14
C ILE A 53 9.27 6.60 1.49
N PRO A 54 8.68 7.15 0.43
CA PRO A 54 7.59 6.51 -0.29
C PRO A 54 8.13 5.33 -1.12
N VAL A 55 7.82 4.13 -0.69
CA VAL A 55 8.19 2.91 -1.42
C VAL A 55 6.94 2.38 -2.10
N TRP A 56 7.01 2.20 -3.40
CA TRP A 56 5.92 1.64 -4.18
C TRP A 56 6.00 0.12 -4.20
N ASP A 57 4.85 -0.49 -4.05
CA ASP A 57 4.64 -1.91 -4.17
C ASP A 57 3.51 -2.20 -5.15
N TYR A 58 3.65 -3.26 -5.92
CA TYR A 58 2.75 -3.60 -7.01
C TYR A 58 2.21 -5.00 -6.81
N GLN A 59 0.96 -5.17 -7.22
CA GLN A 59 0.27 -6.46 -7.16
C GLN A 59 -0.51 -6.73 -8.43
N ILE A 60 -0.61 -8.02 -8.73
CA ILE A 60 -1.49 -8.56 -9.77
C ILE A 60 -2.37 -9.64 -9.17
N ALA A 61 -3.50 -9.92 -9.82
CA ALA A 61 -4.32 -11.07 -9.49
C ALA A 61 -4.70 -11.82 -10.76
N THR A 62 -4.63 -13.13 -10.71
CA THR A 62 -5.05 -14.00 -11.83
C THR A 62 -6.55 -13.91 -12.06
N GLU A 63 -7.02 -14.40 -13.20
CA GLU A 63 -8.40 -14.87 -13.31
C GLU A 63 -8.65 -16.02 -12.33
N PRO A 64 -9.91 -16.36 -12.01
CA PRO A 64 -10.18 -17.55 -11.22
C PRO A 64 -9.56 -18.80 -11.88
N LEU A 65 -8.81 -19.55 -11.09
CA LEU A 65 -8.17 -20.78 -11.57
C LEU A 65 -9.21 -21.88 -11.75
N THR A 66 -9.03 -22.71 -12.77
CA THR A 66 -9.84 -23.92 -12.97
C THR A 66 -9.50 -24.99 -11.91
N PRO A 67 -10.37 -26.00 -11.71
CA PRO A 67 -10.07 -27.10 -10.80
C PRO A 67 -8.73 -27.79 -11.13
N GLU A 68 -8.43 -28.02 -12.41
CA GLU A 68 -7.18 -28.64 -12.87
C GLU A 68 -5.95 -27.79 -12.55
N GLN A 69 -6.07 -26.45 -12.69
CA GLN A 69 -5.02 -25.51 -12.31
C GLN A 69 -4.79 -25.50 -10.80
N LEU A 70 -5.87 -25.53 -10.01
CA LEU A 70 -5.77 -25.61 -8.54
C LEU A 70 -5.10 -26.91 -8.09
N ASP A 71 -5.45 -28.04 -8.70
CA ASP A 71 -4.83 -29.33 -8.39
C ASP A 71 -3.35 -29.33 -8.75
N SER A 72 -2.97 -28.69 -9.85
CA SER A 72 -1.56 -28.63 -10.31
C SER A 72 -0.62 -27.91 -9.36
N ILE A 73 -1.12 -26.95 -8.55
CA ILE A 73 -0.31 -26.19 -7.60
C ILE A 73 -0.36 -26.76 -6.19
N ASN A 74 -1.29 -27.65 -5.89
CA ASN A 74 -1.46 -28.33 -4.60
C ASN A 74 -1.37 -27.38 -3.38
N TRP A 75 -2.00 -26.21 -3.47
CA TRP A 75 -1.89 -25.17 -2.41
C TRP A 75 -2.55 -25.57 -1.09
N GLY A 76 -3.36 -26.58 -1.10
CA GLY A 76 -4.09 -27.01 0.08
C GLY A 76 -5.38 -26.23 0.36
N LYS A 77 -6.26 -26.85 1.14
CA LYS A 77 -7.62 -26.34 1.40
C LYS A 77 -7.65 -25.07 2.25
N ASN A 78 -6.63 -24.85 3.08
CA ASN A 78 -6.61 -23.73 4.04
C ASN A 78 -6.24 -22.38 3.42
N ARG A 79 -5.80 -22.34 2.17
CA ARG A 79 -5.50 -21.11 1.43
C ARG A 79 -4.59 -20.12 2.20
N HIS A 80 -3.57 -20.64 2.87
CA HIS A 80 -2.62 -19.83 3.63
C HIS A 80 -2.01 -18.72 2.77
N ALA A 81 -1.77 -17.57 3.38
CA ALA A 81 -0.89 -16.59 2.79
C ALA A 81 0.55 -17.11 2.87
N LEU A 82 1.28 -16.93 1.78
CA LEU A 82 2.65 -17.43 1.63
C LEU A 82 3.59 -16.29 1.23
N SER A 83 4.85 -16.46 1.55
CA SER A 83 5.94 -15.64 1.02
C SER A 83 7.12 -16.56 0.71
N ASN A 84 7.95 -16.16 -0.27
CA ASN A 84 9.23 -16.82 -0.48
C ASN A 84 10.30 -16.24 0.48
N GLU A 85 11.47 -16.88 0.52
CA GLU A 85 12.59 -16.53 1.40
C GLU A 85 13.55 -15.45 0.83
N ALA A 86 13.25 -14.90 -0.34
CA ALA A 86 14.10 -13.90 -0.96
C ALA A 86 14.16 -12.60 -0.14
N TYR A 87 15.29 -11.88 -0.17
CA TYR A 87 15.45 -10.58 0.50
C TYR A 87 14.38 -9.57 0.06
N MET A 88 14.12 -9.47 -1.25
CA MET A 88 12.95 -8.82 -1.82
C MET A 88 11.92 -9.90 -2.09
N PHE A 89 11.17 -10.29 -1.07
CA PHE A 89 10.27 -11.43 -1.12
C PHE A 89 8.97 -11.10 -1.86
N HIS A 90 8.45 -12.11 -2.54
CA HIS A 90 7.06 -12.12 -2.97
C HIS A 90 6.16 -12.56 -1.83
N TYR A 91 4.98 -11.98 -1.77
CA TYR A 91 3.90 -12.42 -0.90
C TYR A 91 2.65 -12.64 -1.74
N TYR A 92 1.97 -13.72 -1.45
CA TYR A 92 0.87 -14.18 -2.28
C TYR A 92 -0.14 -15.00 -1.46
N ARG A 93 -1.36 -15.00 -1.94
CA ARG A 93 -2.44 -15.75 -1.32
C ARG A 93 -3.51 -16.12 -2.34
N MET A 94 -4.27 -17.15 -2.02
CA MET A 94 -5.46 -17.50 -2.78
C MET A 94 -6.70 -16.84 -2.21
N THR A 95 -7.50 -16.20 -3.06
CA THR A 95 -8.79 -15.59 -2.71
C THR A 95 -9.91 -16.63 -2.62
N LYS A 96 -11.07 -16.24 -2.07
CA LYS A 96 -12.23 -17.14 -1.97
C LYS A 96 -12.74 -17.61 -3.32
N ASP A 97 -12.59 -16.80 -4.35
CA ASP A 97 -12.99 -17.06 -5.75
C ASP A 97 -11.86 -17.66 -6.59
N ASN A 98 -10.88 -18.31 -5.94
CA ASN A 98 -9.80 -19.06 -6.58
C ASN A 98 -8.82 -18.25 -7.44
N ARG A 99 -8.59 -16.99 -7.13
CA ARG A 99 -7.53 -16.20 -7.75
C ARG A 99 -6.27 -16.26 -6.89
N ILE A 100 -5.12 -16.17 -7.52
CA ILE A 100 -3.87 -15.88 -6.79
C ILE A 100 -3.61 -14.38 -6.87
N THR A 101 -3.51 -13.71 -5.71
CA THR A 101 -2.91 -12.38 -5.62
C THR A 101 -1.40 -12.54 -5.44
N TRP A 102 -0.62 -11.78 -6.18
CA TRP A 102 0.83 -11.88 -6.24
C TRP A 102 1.45 -10.50 -6.22
N GLY A 103 2.36 -10.22 -5.28
CA GLY A 103 2.99 -8.92 -5.13
C GLY A 103 4.38 -8.98 -4.55
N GLY A 104 5.02 -7.82 -4.40
CA GLY A 104 6.35 -7.70 -3.85
C GLY A 104 7.47 -7.99 -4.85
N GLY A 105 8.52 -8.64 -4.38
CA GLY A 105 9.66 -9.05 -5.20
C GLY A 105 10.38 -7.88 -5.87
N GLY A 106 10.86 -8.11 -7.06
CA GLY A 106 11.58 -7.11 -7.84
C GLY A 106 10.74 -5.94 -8.36
N ALA A 107 9.42 -5.95 -8.15
CA ALA A 107 8.55 -4.83 -8.49
C ALA A 107 8.56 -3.72 -7.44
N VAL A 108 8.92 -4.01 -6.19
CA VAL A 108 9.05 -3.00 -5.11
C VAL A 108 10.13 -1.98 -5.46
N CYS A 109 9.83 -0.71 -5.37
CA CYS A 109 10.77 0.33 -5.77
C CYS A 109 10.53 1.70 -5.12
N TYR A 110 11.59 2.53 -5.17
CA TYR A 110 11.54 3.95 -4.88
C TYR A 110 11.72 4.72 -6.20
N TYR A 111 10.91 5.75 -6.39
CA TYR A 111 11.08 6.68 -7.53
C TYR A 111 11.77 7.95 -7.08
N TYR A 112 12.80 8.35 -7.81
CA TYR A 112 13.55 9.58 -7.55
C TYR A 112 12.61 10.78 -7.40
N GLY A 113 12.90 11.65 -6.42
CA GLY A 113 12.05 12.78 -6.09
C GLY A 113 10.83 12.43 -5.23
N SER A 114 10.77 11.23 -4.65
CA SER A 114 9.65 10.78 -3.79
C SER A 114 8.29 10.90 -4.49
N ARG A 115 8.22 10.46 -5.75
CA ARG A 115 7.00 10.55 -6.57
C ARG A 115 5.87 9.71 -5.98
N THR A 116 4.68 10.30 -5.92
CA THR A 116 3.44 9.67 -5.42
C THR A 116 2.27 9.86 -6.40
N ASP A 117 2.57 10.17 -7.65
CA ASP A 117 1.58 10.44 -8.71
C ASP A 117 1.10 9.16 -9.43
N GLN A 118 0.02 9.29 -10.16
CA GLN A 118 -0.59 8.19 -10.91
C GLN A 118 0.32 7.59 -11.99
N GLY A 119 1.25 8.37 -12.53
CA GLY A 119 2.18 7.87 -13.56
C GLY A 119 3.10 6.78 -13.05
N VAL A 120 3.47 6.81 -11.75
CA VAL A 120 4.23 5.72 -11.13
C VAL A 120 3.31 4.62 -10.56
N ALA A 121 2.07 4.95 -10.22
CA ALA A 121 1.10 3.97 -9.74
C ALA A 121 0.74 2.93 -10.81
N ASP A 122 0.74 3.29 -12.09
CA ASP A 122 0.45 2.39 -13.22
C ASP A 122 1.71 2.08 -14.07
N ASP A 123 2.84 1.84 -13.42
CA ASP A 123 4.09 1.47 -14.11
C ASP A 123 3.97 0.08 -14.75
N ARG A 124 3.81 0.07 -16.07
CA ARG A 124 3.64 -1.15 -16.87
C ARG A 124 4.81 -2.12 -16.71
N GLY A 125 6.03 -1.62 -16.68
CA GLY A 125 7.23 -2.46 -16.54
C GLY A 125 7.27 -3.22 -15.22
N ARG A 126 6.71 -2.67 -14.14
CA ARG A 126 6.58 -3.34 -12.86
C ARG A 126 5.57 -4.49 -12.90
N PHE A 127 4.44 -4.29 -13.55
CA PHE A 127 3.44 -5.35 -13.73
C PHE A 127 3.92 -6.47 -14.66
N GLU A 128 4.64 -6.14 -15.73
CA GLU A 128 5.28 -7.13 -16.62
C GLU A 128 6.31 -7.96 -15.85
N ARG A 129 7.10 -7.33 -15.00
CA ARG A 129 8.06 -8.04 -14.14
C ARG A 129 7.35 -8.99 -13.17
N LEU A 130 6.31 -8.54 -12.49
CA LEU A 130 5.50 -9.41 -11.61
C LEU A 130 4.94 -10.62 -12.35
N SER A 131 4.42 -10.42 -13.56
CA SER A 131 3.91 -11.52 -14.39
C SER A 131 4.99 -12.53 -14.71
N LYS A 132 6.19 -12.09 -15.06
CA LYS A 132 7.33 -12.96 -15.34
C LYS A 132 7.71 -13.77 -14.10
N GLU A 133 7.93 -13.10 -12.96
CA GLU A 133 8.30 -13.72 -11.68
C GLU A 133 7.22 -14.70 -11.18
N PHE A 134 5.93 -14.41 -11.46
CA PHE A 134 4.84 -15.34 -11.18
C PHE A 134 4.97 -16.65 -11.96
N PHE A 135 5.21 -16.61 -13.27
CA PHE A 135 5.36 -17.80 -14.08
C PHE A 135 6.67 -18.55 -13.83
N GLU A 136 7.69 -17.89 -13.33
CA GLU A 136 8.90 -18.54 -12.83
C GLU A 136 8.62 -19.35 -11.55
N THR A 137 7.72 -18.86 -10.69
CA THR A 137 7.32 -19.54 -9.45
C THR A 137 6.26 -20.63 -9.70
N PHE A 138 5.33 -20.39 -10.61
CA PHE A 138 4.24 -21.30 -10.98
C PHE A 138 4.29 -21.66 -12.46
N PRO A 139 5.31 -22.41 -12.93
CA PRO A 139 5.44 -22.76 -14.34
C PRO A 139 4.27 -23.61 -14.87
N GLN A 140 3.58 -24.35 -13.99
CA GLN A 140 2.38 -25.13 -14.35
C GLN A 140 1.16 -24.24 -14.64
N LEU A 141 1.19 -22.96 -14.31
CA LEU A 141 0.12 -22.00 -14.60
C LEU A 141 0.40 -21.13 -15.84
N GLN A 142 1.32 -21.56 -16.72
CA GLN A 142 1.57 -20.84 -17.97
C GLN A 142 0.29 -20.62 -18.77
N GLY A 143 0.10 -19.37 -19.25
CA GLY A 143 -1.08 -18.99 -20.02
C GLY A 143 -2.27 -18.49 -19.17
N VAL A 144 -2.20 -18.55 -17.83
CA VAL A 144 -3.19 -17.90 -16.97
C VAL A 144 -3.11 -16.39 -17.17
N ARG A 145 -4.27 -15.75 -17.30
CA ARG A 145 -4.35 -14.29 -17.46
C ARG A 145 -4.48 -13.59 -16.11
N PHE A 146 -4.02 -12.34 -16.05
CA PHE A 146 -4.21 -11.47 -14.90
C PHE A 146 -5.40 -10.54 -15.15
N SER A 147 -6.39 -10.62 -14.28
CA SER A 147 -7.62 -9.83 -14.37
C SER A 147 -7.56 -8.51 -13.64
N HIS A 148 -6.68 -8.39 -12.66
CA HIS A 148 -6.51 -7.17 -11.87
C HIS A 148 -5.04 -6.85 -11.68
N ARG A 149 -4.75 -5.57 -11.66
CA ARG A 149 -3.46 -5.02 -11.26
C ARG A 149 -3.69 -3.76 -10.44
N TRP A 150 -2.89 -3.55 -9.43
CA TRP A 150 -2.90 -2.34 -8.61
C TRP A 150 -1.55 -2.12 -7.97
N SER A 151 -1.36 -0.94 -7.45
CA SER A 151 -0.19 -0.60 -6.67
C SER A 151 -0.59 0.16 -5.41
N GLY A 152 0.32 0.20 -4.46
CA GLY A 152 0.18 0.96 -3.24
C GLY A 152 1.50 1.54 -2.78
N ILE A 153 1.40 2.66 -2.08
CA ILE A 153 2.55 3.31 -1.51
C ILE A 153 2.71 2.90 -0.04
N ILE A 154 3.93 2.57 0.34
CA ILE A 154 4.31 2.22 1.71
C ILE A 154 5.11 3.37 2.29
N ALA A 155 4.70 3.87 3.45
CA ALA A 155 5.48 4.82 4.24
C ALA A 155 6.65 4.09 4.93
N SER A 156 7.73 3.87 4.21
CA SER A 156 8.94 3.33 4.82
C SER A 156 9.63 4.42 5.63
N SER A 157 9.88 4.18 6.92
CA SER A 157 10.65 5.14 7.69
C SER A 157 12.13 5.07 7.32
N THR A 158 12.82 6.21 7.39
CA THR A 158 14.28 6.27 7.16
C THR A 158 15.09 5.39 8.12
N ARG A 159 14.47 4.90 9.19
CA ARG A 159 15.08 4.02 10.19
C ARG A 159 14.57 2.58 10.12
N PHE A 160 13.73 2.24 9.15
CA PHE A 160 13.08 0.92 9.01
C PHE A 160 12.37 0.43 10.28
N ARG A 161 11.83 1.36 11.08
CA ARG A 161 11.03 1.08 12.28
C ARG A 161 9.92 2.09 12.44
N MET A 162 8.92 1.78 13.24
CA MET A 162 7.87 2.73 13.60
C MET A 162 8.49 3.98 14.23
N VAL A 163 8.09 5.15 13.75
CA VAL A 163 8.52 6.45 14.25
C VAL A 163 7.27 7.23 14.68
N PRO A 164 6.75 6.93 15.89
CA PRO A 164 5.68 7.73 16.44
C PRO A 164 6.22 9.10 16.80
N GLY A 165 5.41 10.12 16.63
CA GLY A 165 5.76 11.49 16.97
C GLY A 165 4.55 12.24 17.51
N ILE A 166 4.82 13.31 18.26
CA ILE A 166 3.81 14.25 18.73
C ILE A 166 4.20 15.66 18.33
N ALA A 167 3.23 16.49 18.03
CA ALA A 167 3.41 17.89 17.70
C ALA A 167 2.37 18.75 18.45
N PHE A 168 2.56 20.06 18.46
CA PHE A 168 1.68 21.03 19.11
C PHE A 168 1.33 20.65 20.55
N ALA A 169 2.36 20.44 21.39
CA ALA A 169 2.24 20.06 22.80
C ALA A 169 1.36 18.79 23.03
N GLY A 170 1.50 17.81 22.14
CA GLY A 170 0.79 16.52 22.28
C GLY A 170 -0.62 16.50 21.69
N ARG A 171 -1.02 17.51 20.95
CA ARG A 171 -2.35 17.58 20.31
C ARG A 171 -2.40 16.96 18.91
N VAL A 172 -1.25 16.69 18.31
CA VAL A 172 -1.12 15.97 17.04
C VAL A 172 -0.15 14.80 17.21
N SER A 173 -0.56 13.64 16.81
CA SER A 173 0.25 12.39 16.83
C SER A 173 0.11 11.63 15.52
#